data_0bde87278a8b53a1f399f7353bfcc48c
#
_entry.id   0bde87278a8b53a1f399f7353bfcc48c
#
_cell.length_a   1.000
_cell.length_b   1.000
_cell.length_c   1.000
_cell.angle_alpha   90.00
_cell.angle_beta   90.00
_cell.angle_gamma   90.00
#
_symmetry.space_group_name_H-M   'P 1'
#
loop_
_entity.id
_entity.type
_entity.pdbx_description
1 polymer ?
#
loop_
_entity_poly.entity_id
_entity_poly.type
_entity_poly.pdbx_seq_one_letter_code
_entity_poly.pdbx_strand_id
1 'polypeptide(L)'
;MADENQKRYRRRRAVAGLSLLAILALLITAIGSHGSDSSDAHHDHAAPDPASHRATAPRLTPAEQQAQTHEAEEKAIDSVLAYAPAITSGGSKGHELALTFDDGPGPYTQQLVGVLNRYHVHATFFAIGEEERYFSAGTALELHSGDVVGDHTETHPMMASLSAHDQREELVEQIARIELLGGPRPRLFRPPYGSFNATTFRLLHQLHLLMVLWSTDTSDYTLPGVPAIVQSALAGAHPGAIILMHDAGGDRSETIAALPAIIKGLRKRGLEPVTIPRLMLDDPPPPGRPLPTSLAGD
;
A
#
# COMPACT_ATOMS: atom_id res chain seq x y z
N MET A 1 21.73 -20.93 4.70
CA MET A 1 20.86 -19.81 4.30
C MET A 1 20.21 -19.12 5.51
N ALA A 2 19.46 -19.82 6.38
CA ALA A 2 18.83 -19.19 7.56
C ALA A 2 19.82 -18.50 8.51
N ASP A 3 20.97 -19.10 8.82
CA ASP A 3 22.00 -18.52 9.71
C ASP A 3 22.69 -17.29 9.10
N GLU A 4 22.79 -17.20 7.78
CA GLU A 4 23.40 -16.06 7.10
C GLU A 4 22.45 -14.86 7.04
N ASN A 5 21.15 -15.10 6.86
CA ASN A 5 20.13 -14.06 6.92
C ASN A 5 19.98 -13.50 8.34
N GLN A 6 20.05 -14.36 9.36
CA GLN A 6 20.02 -13.94 10.76
C GLN A 6 21.27 -13.13 11.18
N LYS A 7 22.44 -13.44 10.60
CA LYS A 7 23.67 -12.64 10.80
C LYS A 7 23.60 -11.30 10.06
N ARG A 8 23.01 -11.25 8.85
CA ARG A 8 22.76 -9.99 8.11
C ARG A 8 21.77 -9.11 8.90
N TYR A 9 20.67 -9.68 9.38
CA TYR A 9 19.69 -9.00 10.22
C TYR A 9 20.33 -8.35 11.46
N ARG A 10 21.12 -9.11 12.25
CA ARG A 10 21.81 -8.57 13.44
C ARG A 10 22.84 -7.50 13.11
N ARG A 11 23.58 -7.62 11.99
CA ARG A 11 24.53 -6.59 11.56
C ARG A 11 23.84 -5.32 11.10
N ARG A 12 22.71 -5.42 10.41
CA ARG A 12 21.91 -4.28 9.94
C ARG A 12 21.35 -3.48 11.12
N ARG A 13 20.84 -4.14 12.15
CA ARG A 13 20.36 -3.45 13.38
C ARG A 13 21.45 -2.73 14.17
N ALA A 14 22.65 -3.25 14.22
CA ALA A 14 23.77 -2.59 14.89
C ALA A 14 24.16 -1.25 14.25
N VAL A 15 23.91 -1.09 12.94
CA VAL A 15 24.15 0.16 12.20
C VAL A 15 22.97 1.13 12.37
N ALA A 16 21.72 0.63 12.39
CA ALA A 16 20.52 1.44 12.51
C ALA A 16 20.37 2.13 13.88
N GLY A 17 20.76 1.46 14.97
CA GLY A 17 20.67 2.00 16.34
C GLY A 17 21.51 3.26 16.61
N LEU A 18 22.51 3.51 15.79
CA LEU A 18 23.39 4.69 15.91
C LEU A 18 22.83 5.95 15.24
N SER A 19 21.85 5.83 14.36
CA SER A 19 21.29 6.95 13.58
C SER A 19 20.08 7.61 14.23
N LEU A 20 19.32 6.92 15.08
CA LEU A 20 18.09 7.45 15.70
C LEU A 20 18.33 8.46 16.81
N LEU A 21 19.50 8.47 17.44
CA LEU A 21 19.84 9.38 18.57
C LEU A 21 20.20 10.81 18.13
N ALA A 22 20.39 11.07 16.84
CA ALA A 22 20.85 12.36 16.33
C ALA A 22 19.72 13.31 15.86
N ILE A 23 18.47 12.86 15.73
CA ILE A 23 17.39 13.64 15.10
C ILE A 23 16.44 14.31 16.10
N LEU A 24 16.49 13.98 17.40
CA LEU A 24 15.52 14.49 18.40
C LEU A 24 15.84 15.89 18.98
N ALA A 25 16.83 16.60 18.49
CA ALA A 25 17.33 17.84 19.13
C ALA A 25 16.95 19.15 18.43
N LEU A 26 16.14 19.19 17.37
CA LEU A 26 15.98 20.42 16.57
C LEU A 26 14.54 20.70 16.11
N LEU A 27 13.57 20.86 17.04
CA LEU A 27 12.26 21.44 16.69
C LEU A 27 11.53 22.02 17.93
N ILE A 28 12.00 23.15 18.43
CA ILE A 28 11.19 24.07 19.25
C ILE A 28 11.61 25.48 18.85
N THR A 29 10.78 26.20 18.07
CA THR A 29 10.50 27.63 18.14
C THR A 29 9.78 28.10 16.88
N ALA A 30 8.55 28.51 17.00
CA ALA A 30 7.98 29.75 16.47
C ALA A 30 6.45 29.72 16.55
N ILE A 31 5.92 30.35 17.59
CA ILE A 31 4.53 30.83 17.66
C ILE A 31 4.60 32.31 17.45
N GLY A 32 3.87 32.85 16.48
CA GLY A 32 3.69 34.26 16.22
C GLY A 32 2.28 34.57 15.76
N SER A 33 1.55 35.25 16.60
CA SER A 33 0.17 35.76 16.47
C SER A 33 0.05 36.94 15.49
N HIS A 34 -1.13 37.06 14.84
CA HIS A 34 -1.79 38.30 14.40
C HIS A 34 -3.20 37.91 13.93
N GLY A 35 -4.31 38.49 14.32
CA GLY A 35 -4.66 39.89 14.60
C GLY A 35 -5.96 40.11 13.81
N SER A 36 -7.08 40.33 14.53
CA SER A 36 -8.43 40.60 14.03
C SER A 36 -8.51 41.93 13.32
N ASP A 37 -9.33 42.06 12.28
CA ASP A 37 -10.07 43.27 12.04
C ASP A 37 -11.46 43.00 11.42
N SER A 38 -12.44 43.67 12.04
CA SER A 38 -13.86 43.70 11.71
C SER A 38 -14.17 44.96 10.87
N SER A 39 -15.04 44.85 9.87
CA SER A 39 -15.80 46.00 9.39
C SER A 39 -17.19 45.61 8.90
N ASP A 40 -18.17 46.21 9.58
CA ASP A 40 -19.60 46.21 9.23
C ASP A 40 -19.86 47.00 7.93
N ALA A 41 -20.82 46.54 7.15
CA ALA A 41 -21.60 47.37 6.23
C ALA A 41 -23.02 46.85 6.04
N HIS A 42 -23.98 47.69 6.35
CA HIS A 42 -25.43 47.55 6.16
C HIS A 42 -25.87 47.62 4.69
N HIS A 43 -27.05 47.08 4.46
CA HIS A 43 -28.19 47.39 3.55
C HIS A 43 -28.51 46.23 2.61
N ASP A 44 -29.74 45.85 2.28
CA ASP A 44 -31.05 46.48 2.28
C ASP A 44 -32.10 45.33 2.07
N HIS A 45 -33.31 45.50 2.56
CA HIS A 45 -34.40 44.55 2.45
C HIS A 45 -35.07 44.59 1.07
N ALA A 46 -35.08 43.43 0.37
CA ALA A 46 -36.10 43.13 -0.62
C ALA A 46 -36.71 41.73 -0.30
N ALA A 47 -38.04 41.68 -0.22
CA ALA A 47 -38.79 40.48 0.09
C ALA A 47 -38.63 39.41 -1.02
N PRO A 48 -38.46 38.11 -0.70
CA PRO A 48 -38.36 37.08 -1.71
C PRO A 48 -39.72 36.46 -2.05
N ASP A 49 -39.94 36.30 -3.33
CA ASP A 49 -40.96 35.50 -4.00
C ASP A 49 -40.89 34.01 -3.53
N PRO A 50 -41.99 33.30 -3.22
CA PRO A 50 -41.96 31.92 -2.80
C PRO A 50 -41.95 30.97 -4.02
N ALA A 51 -40.84 30.95 -4.77
CA ALA A 51 -40.59 29.89 -5.75
C ALA A 51 -39.70 28.80 -5.15
N SER A 52 -40.23 27.59 -5.09
CA SER A 52 -39.66 26.38 -4.57
C SER A 52 -38.16 26.17 -4.87
N HIS A 53 -37.29 26.53 -3.95
CA HIS A 53 -35.93 26.05 -3.95
C HIS A 53 -35.88 24.62 -3.41
N ARG A 54 -35.99 23.67 -4.35
CA ARG A 54 -35.49 22.33 -4.10
C ARG A 54 -33.97 22.46 -3.92
N ALA A 55 -33.52 22.57 -2.66
CA ALA A 55 -32.11 22.64 -2.32
C ALA A 55 -31.42 21.40 -2.89
N THR A 56 -30.75 21.55 -4.00
CA THR A 56 -29.75 20.57 -4.46
C THR A 56 -28.69 20.52 -3.38
N ALA A 57 -28.48 19.33 -2.82
CA ALA A 57 -27.41 19.12 -1.86
C ALA A 57 -26.08 19.66 -2.44
N PRO A 58 -25.27 20.38 -1.66
CA PRO A 58 -24.03 20.95 -2.15
C PRO A 58 -23.16 19.83 -2.76
N ARG A 59 -22.70 20.07 -3.98
CA ARG A 59 -21.81 19.14 -4.68
C ARG A 59 -20.48 19.14 -3.96
N LEU A 60 -20.03 17.98 -3.47
CA LEU A 60 -18.75 17.83 -2.81
C LEU A 60 -17.61 18.31 -3.70
N THR A 61 -16.63 18.96 -3.11
CA THR A 61 -15.36 19.29 -3.76
C THR A 61 -14.54 18.02 -4.06
N PRO A 62 -13.62 18.04 -5.02
CA PRO A 62 -12.75 16.90 -5.29
C PRO A 62 -12.02 16.38 -4.05
N ALA A 63 -11.56 17.25 -3.17
CA ALA A 63 -10.90 16.89 -1.92
C ALA A 63 -11.85 16.16 -0.95
N GLU A 64 -13.08 16.63 -0.80
CA GLU A 64 -14.10 15.97 0.02
C GLU A 64 -14.51 14.61 -0.55
N GLN A 65 -14.59 14.48 -1.88
CA GLN A 65 -14.85 13.20 -2.54
C GLN A 65 -13.72 12.21 -2.29
N GLN A 66 -12.46 12.65 -2.40
CA GLN A 66 -11.29 11.82 -2.13
C GLN A 66 -11.25 11.37 -0.66
N ALA A 67 -11.52 12.27 0.29
CA ALA A 67 -11.58 11.95 1.71
C ALA A 67 -12.67 10.92 2.02
N GLN A 68 -13.87 11.06 1.42
CA GLN A 68 -14.96 10.09 1.57
C GLN A 68 -14.62 8.73 0.98
N THR A 69 -13.94 8.69 -0.17
CA THR A 69 -13.48 7.44 -0.79
C THR A 69 -12.48 6.74 0.13
N HIS A 70 -11.50 7.47 0.63
CA HIS A 70 -10.50 6.93 1.55
C HIS A 70 -11.16 6.38 2.84
N GLU A 71 -12.10 7.13 3.44
CA GLU A 71 -12.84 6.64 4.62
C GLU A 71 -13.64 5.36 4.32
N ALA A 72 -14.24 5.26 3.14
CA ALA A 72 -14.98 4.07 2.72
C ALA A 72 -14.04 2.86 2.52
N GLU A 73 -12.86 3.06 1.94
CA GLU A 73 -11.82 2.05 1.76
C GLU A 73 -11.26 1.55 3.10
N GLU A 74 -11.02 2.44 4.06
CA GLU A 74 -10.62 2.09 5.42
C GLU A 74 -11.67 1.20 6.13
N LYS A 75 -12.95 1.59 6.03
CA LYS A 75 -14.06 0.80 6.58
C LYS A 75 -14.20 -0.57 5.89
N ALA A 76 -13.89 -0.65 4.61
CA ALA A 76 -13.89 -1.92 3.88
C ALA A 76 -12.80 -2.87 4.40
N ILE A 77 -11.59 -2.35 4.66
CA ILE A 77 -10.50 -3.12 5.29
C ILE A 77 -10.93 -3.60 6.68
N ASP A 78 -11.51 -2.73 7.52
CA ASP A 78 -12.00 -3.12 8.85
C ASP A 78 -13.06 -4.23 8.77
N SER A 79 -13.96 -4.12 7.80
CA SER A 79 -14.99 -5.12 7.56
C SER A 79 -14.40 -6.47 7.17
N VAL A 80 -13.36 -6.49 6.33
CA VAL A 80 -12.63 -7.72 5.95
C VAL A 80 -11.88 -8.28 7.15
N LEU A 81 -11.16 -7.45 7.90
CA LEU A 81 -10.41 -7.86 9.10
C LEU A 81 -11.29 -8.53 10.15
N ALA A 82 -12.59 -8.18 10.23
CA ALA A 82 -13.53 -8.78 11.17
C ALA A 82 -13.76 -10.29 10.94
N TYR A 83 -13.48 -10.81 9.72
CA TYR A 83 -13.68 -12.22 9.40
C TYR A 83 -12.49 -12.89 8.67
N ALA A 84 -11.54 -12.11 8.15
CA ALA A 84 -10.38 -12.62 7.42
C ALA A 84 -9.12 -11.80 7.79
N PRO A 85 -8.22 -12.34 8.64
CA PRO A 85 -6.98 -11.66 8.99
C PRO A 85 -5.94 -11.67 7.86
N ALA A 86 -6.17 -12.47 6.82
CA ALA A 86 -5.34 -12.56 5.63
C ALA A 86 -6.17 -12.80 4.37
N ILE A 87 -5.71 -12.26 3.25
CA ILE A 87 -6.32 -12.44 1.93
C ILE A 87 -5.27 -12.86 0.90
N THR A 88 -5.70 -13.66 -0.08
CA THR A 88 -4.91 -14.01 -1.28
C THR A 88 -5.56 -13.44 -2.55
N SER A 89 -6.81 -13.01 -2.46
CA SER A 89 -7.58 -12.37 -3.55
C SER A 89 -8.77 -11.63 -2.97
N GLY A 90 -9.36 -10.73 -3.73
CA GLY A 90 -10.69 -10.18 -3.49
C GLY A 90 -11.82 -11.16 -3.78
N GLY A 91 -13.02 -10.65 -4.03
CA GLY A 91 -14.17 -11.39 -4.52
C GLY A 91 -14.02 -11.82 -5.98
N SER A 92 -15.09 -12.42 -6.52
CA SER A 92 -15.11 -12.91 -7.91
C SER A 92 -16.32 -12.43 -8.71
N LYS A 93 -17.02 -11.41 -8.17
CA LYS A 93 -18.27 -10.89 -8.76
C LYS A 93 -18.04 -9.62 -9.57
N GLY A 94 -16.98 -8.86 -9.24
CA GLY A 94 -16.58 -7.64 -9.92
C GLY A 94 -15.79 -7.89 -11.20
N HIS A 95 -15.10 -6.88 -11.64
CA HIS A 95 -14.14 -6.91 -12.74
C HIS A 95 -12.80 -6.28 -12.33
N GLU A 96 -12.66 -5.91 -11.07
CA GLU A 96 -11.47 -5.34 -10.50
C GLU A 96 -10.46 -6.44 -10.14
N LEU A 97 -9.17 -6.09 -10.20
CA LEU A 97 -8.05 -6.84 -9.69
C LEU A 97 -6.97 -5.87 -9.17
N ALA A 98 -5.99 -6.37 -8.44
CA ALA A 98 -4.89 -5.54 -7.96
C ALA A 98 -3.56 -5.91 -8.60
N LEU A 99 -2.84 -4.89 -9.12
CA LEU A 99 -1.42 -4.98 -9.38
C LEU A 99 -0.67 -4.55 -8.12
N THR A 100 0.26 -5.36 -7.65
CA THR A 100 1.01 -5.09 -6.42
C THR A 100 2.51 -5.24 -6.65
N PHE A 101 3.30 -4.39 -5.98
CA PHE A 101 4.74 -4.32 -6.14
C PHE A 101 5.41 -4.36 -4.77
N ASP A 102 6.40 -5.23 -4.62
CA ASP A 102 7.14 -5.44 -3.39
C ASP A 102 8.59 -4.92 -3.49
N ASP A 103 9.26 -4.85 -2.34
CA ASP A 103 10.67 -4.54 -2.15
C ASP A 103 11.07 -3.08 -2.34
N GLY A 104 10.15 -2.22 -2.78
CA GLY A 104 10.41 -0.79 -3.00
C GLY A 104 10.51 0.04 -1.70
N PRO A 105 10.77 1.34 -1.87
CA PRO A 105 11.16 1.99 -3.12
C PRO A 105 12.59 1.70 -3.55
N GLY A 106 12.89 1.87 -4.85
CA GLY A 106 14.22 1.63 -5.37
C GLY A 106 14.54 2.41 -6.65
N PRO A 107 15.63 2.09 -7.34
CA PRO A 107 16.06 2.81 -8.55
C PRO A 107 15.05 2.76 -9.70
N TYR A 108 14.13 1.79 -9.67
CA TYR A 108 13.14 1.56 -10.72
C TYR A 108 11.75 2.12 -10.40
N THR A 109 11.45 2.44 -9.14
CA THR A 109 10.15 2.91 -8.66
C THR A 109 9.62 4.11 -9.45
N GLN A 110 10.46 5.13 -9.68
CA GLN A 110 10.04 6.30 -10.45
C GLN A 110 9.59 5.97 -11.88
N GLN A 111 10.30 5.07 -12.55
CA GLN A 111 9.96 4.67 -13.91
C GLN A 111 8.68 3.85 -13.93
N LEU A 112 8.50 2.96 -12.96
CA LEU A 112 7.33 2.10 -12.80
C LEU A 112 6.08 2.94 -12.55
N VAL A 113 6.10 3.84 -11.56
CA VAL A 113 5.01 4.79 -11.28
C VAL A 113 4.71 5.66 -12.50
N GLY A 114 5.74 6.10 -13.24
CA GLY A 114 5.57 6.83 -14.50
C GLY A 114 4.82 6.03 -15.58
N VAL A 115 4.95 4.70 -15.61
CA VAL A 115 4.14 3.85 -16.50
C VAL A 115 2.70 3.77 -15.98
N LEU A 116 2.48 3.49 -14.70
CA LEU A 116 1.14 3.42 -14.11
C LEU A 116 0.35 4.71 -14.36
N ASN A 117 0.94 5.86 -14.08
CA ASN A 117 0.34 7.18 -14.31
C ASN A 117 -0.05 7.41 -15.78
N ARG A 118 0.81 7.00 -16.73
CA ARG A 118 0.49 7.10 -18.18
C ARG A 118 -0.72 6.30 -18.58
N TYR A 119 -0.98 5.20 -17.90
CA TYR A 119 -2.14 4.34 -18.14
C TYR A 119 -3.31 4.62 -17.22
N HIS A 120 -3.21 5.63 -16.31
CA HIS A 120 -4.21 5.95 -15.30
C HIS A 120 -4.59 4.72 -14.47
N VAL A 121 -3.59 4.04 -13.95
CA VAL A 121 -3.72 2.89 -13.06
C VAL A 121 -3.11 3.27 -11.72
N HIS A 122 -3.82 2.97 -10.64
CA HIS A 122 -3.28 3.01 -9.28
C HIS A 122 -3.00 1.59 -8.80
N ALA A 123 -1.93 1.43 -8.04
CA ALA A 123 -1.44 0.14 -7.55
C ALA A 123 -1.24 0.16 -6.03
N THR A 124 -0.86 -0.98 -5.48
CA THR A 124 -0.43 -1.07 -4.08
C THR A 124 1.03 -1.51 -4.03
N PHE A 125 1.83 -0.75 -3.31
CA PHE A 125 3.25 -1.00 -3.07
C PHE A 125 3.43 -1.49 -1.64
N PHE A 126 4.27 -2.51 -1.43
CA PHE A 126 4.66 -2.97 -0.11
C PHE A 126 6.13 -2.59 0.10
N ALA A 127 6.32 -1.51 0.85
CA ALA A 127 7.61 -0.85 0.98
C ALA A 127 8.45 -1.41 2.14
N ILE A 128 9.77 -1.51 1.92
CA ILE A 128 10.76 -1.89 2.92
C ILE A 128 11.32 -0.62 3.58
N GLY A 129 11.29 -0.54 4.91
CA GLY A 129 11.75 0.65 5.64
C GLY A 129 13.21 0.99 5.40
N GLU A 130 14.09 0.00 5.30
CA GLU A 130 15.50 0.24 4.99
C GLU A 130 15.69 0.87 3.61
N GLU A 131 14.90 0.48 2.60
CA GLU A 131 14.96 1.05 1.25
C GLU A 131 14.42 2.49 1.21
N GLU A 132 13.39 2.80 2.00
CA GLU A 132 12.86 4.16 2.12
C GLU A 132 13.87 5.16 2.69
N ARG A 133 14.90 4.72 3.42
CA ARG A 133 16.00 5.59 3.89
C ARG A 133 16.85 6.11 2.73
N TYR A 134 17.01 5.30 1.71
CA TYR A 134 17.86 5.63 0.55
C TYR A 134 17.04 6.23 -0.59
N PHE A 135 15.77 5.85 -0.72
CA PHE A 135 14.89 6.20 -1.83
C PHE A 135 13.58 6.85 -1.38
N SER A 136 13.60 7.66 -0.32
CA SER A 136 12.41 8.30 0.27
C SER A 136 11.56 9.08 -0.75
N ALA A 137 12.17 9.61 -1.80
CA ALA A 137 11.44 10.26 -2.89
C ALA A 137 10.54 9.29 -3.67
N GLY A 138 10.83 7.99 -3.65
CA GLY A 138 10.00 6.94 -4.25
C GLY A 138 8.66 6.81 -3.54
N THR A 139 8.67 6.60 -2.22
CA THR A 139 7.45 6.54 -1.39
C THR A 139 6.62 7.82 -1.52
N ALA A 140 7.25 9.00 -1.49
CA ALA A 140 6.54 10.26 -1.70
C ALA A 140 5.88 10.32 -3.08
N LEU A 141 6.54 9.81 -4.13
CA LEU A 141 5.98 9.77 -5.48
C LEU A 141 4.78 8.81 -5.56
N GLU A 142 4.87 7.61 -4.99
CA GLU A 142 3.77 6.64 -4.91
C GLU A 142 2.53 7.27 -4.28
N LEU A 143 2.69 7.85 -3.08
CA LEU A 143 1.60 8.52 -2.35
C LEU A 143 0.99 9.69 -3.16
N HIS A 144 1.83 10.54 -3.79
CA HIS A 144 1.34 11.65 -4.60
C HIS A 144 0.64 11.20 -5.89
N SER A 145 0.97 10.03 -6.39
CA SER A 145 0.33 9.43 -7.57
C SER A 145 -1.03 8.81 -7.26
N GLY A 146 -1.42 8.75 -5.97
CA GLY A 146 -2.66 8.10 -5.53
C GLY A 146 -2.54 6.60 -5.37
N ASP A 147 -1.31 6.09 -5.36
CA ASP A 147 -1.01 4.70 -5.04
C ASP A 147 -1.09 4.48 -3.53
N VAL A 148 -1.23 3.22 -3.12
CA VAL A 148 -1.28 2.82 -1.71
C VAL A 148 0.06 2.21 -1.31
N VAL A 149 0.60 2.65 -0.16
CA VAL A 149 1.82 2.08 0.42
C VAL A 149 1.45 1.25 1.65
N GLY A 150 1.79 -0.03 1.61
CA GLY A 150 1.66 -1.00 2.70
C GLY A 150 3.02 -1.35 3.31
N ASP A 151 2.97 -2.03 4.44
CA ASP A 151 4.13 -2.46 5.23
C ASP A 151 4.71 -3.76 4.64
N HIS A 152 6.03 -3.77 4.34
CA HIS A 152 6.81 -4.95 3.95
C HIS A 152 7.98 -5.20 4.90
N THR A 153 7.81 -4.82 6.18
CA THR A 153 8.82 -4.84 7.24
C THR A 153 9.92 -3.78 7.09
N GLU A 154 10.67 -3.55 8.15
CA GLU A 154 11.79 -2.61 8.15
C GLU A 154 12.99 -3.14 7.35
N THR A 155 13.35 -4.45 7.50
CA THR A 155 14.59 -5.02 6.95
C THR A 155 14.42 -6.28 6.10
N HIS A 156 13.18 -6.62 5.72
CA HIS A 156 12.84 -7.75 4.86
C HIS A 156 13.29 -9.13 5.38
N PRO A 157 13.04 -9.50 6.64
CA PRO A 157 13.40 -10.82 7.18
C PRO A 157 12.30 -11.86 6.90
N MET A 158 12.65 -13.13 7.02
CA MET A 158 11.66 -14.21 7.16
C MET A 158 10.97 -14.11 8.52
N MET A 159 9.72 -13.60 8.56
CA MET A 159 8.99 -13.31 9.81
C MET A 159 8.85 -14.52 10.73
N ALA A 160 8.56 -15.70 10.17
CA ALA A 160 8.41 -16.94 10.96
C ALA A 160 9.66 -17.33 11.74
N SER A 161 10.85 -16.88 11.32
CA SER A 161 12.12 -17.18 11.97
C SER A 161 12.49 -16.22 13.13
N LEU A 162 11.70 -15.15 13.32
CA LEU A 162 11.96 -14.12 14.30
C LEU A 162 11.23 -14.38 15.64
N SER A 163 11.79 -13.85 16.73
CA SER A 163 11.07 -13.77 18.00
C SER A 163 9.85 -12.83 17.88
N ALA A 164 8.89 -12.96 18.81
CA ALA A 164 7.72 -12.08 18.83
C ALA A 164 8.11 -10.59 19.00
N HIS A 165 9.16 -10.30 19.73
CA HIS A 165 9.69 -8.96 19.90
C HIS A 165 10.25 -8.42 18.58
N ASP A 166 11.09 -9.19 17.90
CA ASP A 166 11.71 -8.77 16.64
C ASP A 166 10.68 -8.63 15.51
N GLN A 167 9.69 -9.54 15.43
CA GLN A 167 8.56 -9.37 14.49
C GLN A 167 7.82 -8.06 14.72
N ARG A 168 7.57 -7.70 16.00
CA ARG A 168 6.87 -6.47 16.34
C ARG A 168 7.70 -5.24 15.97
N GLU A 169 8.99 -5.24 16.20
CA GLU A 169 9.87 -4.13 15.83
C GLU A 169 9.92 -3.93 14.31
N GLU A 170 10.05 -4.99 13.52
CA GLU A 170 9.99 -4.94 12.05
C GLU A 170 8.73 -4.23 11.54
N LEU A 171 7.58 -4.53 12.13
CA LEU A 171 6.30 -3.92 11.75
C LEU A 171 6.21 -2.45 12.22
N VAL A 172 6.55 -2.19 13.48
CA VAL A 172 6.34 -0.85 14.08
C VAL A 172 7.33 0.18 13.53
N GLU A 173 8.57 -0.22 13.25
CA GLU A 173 9.57 0.68 12.65
C GLU A 173 9.15 1.06 11.23
N GLN A 174 8.64 0.12 10.43
CA GLN A 174 8.16 0.41 9.08
C GLN A 174 6.89 1.27 9.08
N ILE A 175 5.91 0.97 9.94
CA ILE A 175 4.73 1.83 10.12
C ILE A 175 5.15 3.28 10.40
N ALA A 176 6.02 3.48 11.37
CA ALA A 176 6.48 4.81 11.76
C ALA A 176 7.23 5.54 10.62
N ARG A 177 7.90 4.79 9.75
CA ARG A 177 8.61 5.35 8.61
C ARG A 177 7.66 5.83 7.52
N ILE A 178 6.64 5.05 7.15
CA ILE A 178 5.62 5.46 6.19
C ILE A 178 4.93 6.74 6.70
N GLU A 179 4.56 6.80 7.98
CA GLU A 179 3.96 8.00 8.60
C GLU A 179 4.92 9.19 8.57
N LEU A 180 6.22 8.99 8.83
CA LEU A 180 7.25 10.05 8.77
C LEU A 180 7.42 10.63 7.35
N LEU A 181 7.23 9.81 6.32
CA LEU A 181 7.31 10.23 4.91
C LEU A 181 6.01 10.89 4.40
N GLY A 182 5.04 11.10 5.30
CA GLY A 182 3.78 11.80 4.99
C GLY A 182 2.67 10.89 4.51
N GLY A 183 2.87 9.56 4.53
CA GLY A 183 1.83 8.58 4.28
C GLY A 183 0.83 8.47 5.44
N PRO A 184 -0.39 8.00 5.19
CA PRO A 184 -1.27 7.57 6.25
C PRO A 184 -0.68 6.35 6.95
N ARG A 185 -1.14 6.06 8.18
CA ARG A 185 -0.79 4.81 8.84
C ARG A 185 -1.19 3.63 7.95
N PRO A 186 -0.25 2.72 7.59
CA PRO A 186 -0.57 1.60 6.71
C PRO A 186 -1.59 0.66 7.37
N ARG A 187 -2.49 0.12 6.54
CA ARG A 187 -3.51 -0.86 6.95
C ARG A 187 -3.25 -2.24 6.34
N LEU A 188 -2.29 -2.32 5.45
CA LEU A 188 -1.92 -3.52 4.71
C LEU A 188 -0.50 -3.93 5.06
N PHE A 189 -0.29 -5.23 5.20
CA PHE A 189 1.01 -5.84 5.42
C PHE A 189 1.19 -7.02 4.47
N ARG A 190 2.35 -7.13 3.87
CA ARG A 190 2.75 -8.34 3.15
C ARG A 190 4.01 -8.93 3.78
N PRO A 191 3.99 -10.20 4.21
CA PRO A 191 5.17 -10.82 4.80
C PRO A 191 6.22 -11.09 3.72
N PRO A 192 7.49 -10.70 3.93
CA PRO A 192 8.59 -11.09 3.06
C PRO A 192 8.61 -12.61 2.81
N TYR A 193 8.82 -13.00 1.57
CA TYR A 193 8.83 -14.43 1.13
C TYR A 193 7.52 -15.18 1.39
N GLY A 194 6.43 -14.51 1.76
CA GLY A 194 5.22 -15.17 2.28
C GLY A 194 5.45 -15.89 3.61
N SER A 195 6.43 -15.46 4.40
CA SER A 195 6.84 -16.09 5.68
C SER A 195 6.07 -15.50 6.85
N PHE A 196 5.25 -16.29 7.54
CA PHE A 196 4.50 -15.87 8.73
C PHE A 196 4.16 -17.06 9.62
N ASN A 197 3.78 -16.79 10.86
CA ASN A 197 3.34 -17.79 11.82
C ASN A 197 2.21 -17.23 12.72
N ALA A 198 1.77 -17.98 13.72
CA ALA A 198 0.71 -17.57 14.64
C ALA A 198 1.07 -16.30 15.43
N THR A 199 2.34 -16.02 15.66
CA THR A 199 2.79 -14.76 16.29
C THR A 199 2.56 -13.58 15.36
N THR A 200 2.86 -13.73 14.07
CA THR A 200 2.60 -12.71 13.05
C THR A 200 1.13 -12.32 13.04
N PHE A 201 0.20 -13.28 12.98
CA PHE A 201 -1.23 -12.99 13.02
C PHE A 201 -1.66 -12.23 14.27
N ARG A 202 -1.15 -12.60 15.46
CA ARG A 202 -1.48 -11.88 16.71
C ARG A 202 -0.99 -10.43 16.68
N LEU A 203 0.19 -10.18 16.15
CA LEU A 203 0.76 -8.83 16.03
C LEU A 203 -0.03 -8.00 15.02
N LEU A 204 -0.37 -8.56 13.85
CA LEU A 204 -1.15 -7.86 12.84
C LEU A 204 -2.54 -7.48 13.38
N HIS A 205 -3.19 -8.37 14.13
CA HIS A 205 -4.45 -8.06 14.80
C HIS A 205 -4.31 -6.88 15.79
N GLN A 206 -3.25 -6.86 16.61
CA GLN A 206 -2.98 -5.77 17.55
C GLN A 206 -2.67 -4.43 16.84
N LEU A 207 -2.06 -4.49 15.66
CA LEU A 207 -1.67 -3.34 14.88
C LEU A 207 -2.73 -2.92 13.85
N HIS A 208 -3.86 -3.64 13.77
CA HIS A 208 -4.94 -3.45 12.80
C HIS A 208 -4.47 -3.50 11.34
N LEU A 209 -3.59 -4.45 11.04
CA LEU A 209 -3.06 -4.70 9.69
C LEU A 209 -3.71 -5.93 9.05
N LEU A 210 -4.18 -5.79 7.82
CA LEU A 210 -4.63 -6.89 6.98
C LEU A 210 -3.43 -7.51 6.27
N MET A 211 -3.21 -8.82 6.45
CA MET A 211 -2.19 -9.54 5.68
C MET A 211 -2.66 -9.73 4.23
N VAL A 212 -1.85 -9.30 3.29
CA VAL A 212 -2.12 -9.43 1.85
C VAL A 212 -1.06 -10.33 1.21
N LEU A 213 -1.46 -11.52 0.80
CA LEU A 213 -0.68 -12.39 -0.06
C LEU A 213 -1.06 -12.15 -1.53
N TRP A 214 -0.92 -13.15 -2.39
CA TRP A 214 -1.22 -13.05 -3.82
C TRP A 214 -1.90 -14.30 -4.33
N SER A 215 -2.61 -14.17 -5.43
CA SER A 215 -3.17 -15.29 -6.19
C SER A 215 -2.30 -15.66 -7.39
N THR A 216 -1.45 -14.73 -7.81
CA THR A 216 -0.59 -14.88 -9.00
C THR A 216 0.78 -14.28 -8.72
N ASP A 217 1.81 -15.09 -8.86
CA ASP A 217 3.22 -14.68 -8.85
C ASP A 217 3.72 -14.62 -10.29
N THR A 218 4.25 -13.47 -10.71
CA THR A 218 4.84 -13.33 -12.05
C THR A 218 6.25 -13.86 -12.12
N SER A 219 6.90 -14.09 -10.98
CA SER A 219 8.30 -14.46 -10.82
C SER A 219 9.26 -13.49 -11.52
N ASP A 220 8.86 -12.22 -11.64
CA ASP A 220 9.61 -11.16 -12.33
C ASP A 220 11.01 -10.93 -11.72
N TYR A 221 11.15 -11.20 -10.41
CA TYR A 221 12.43 -11.15 -9.68
C TYR A 221 13.49 -12.14 -10.21
N THR A 222 13.09 -13.14 -10.99
CA THR A 222 14.02 -14.10 -11.61
C THR A 222 14.53 -13.65 -12.97
N LEU A 223 14.06 -12.53 -13.50
CA LEU A 223 14.35 -12.00 -14.83
C LEU A 223 14.03 -13.02 -15.96
N PRO A 224 12.78 -13.53 -16.03
CA PRO A 224 12.42 -14.58 -16.97
C PRO A 224 12.15 -14.06 -18.40
N GLY A 225 12.33 -12.77 -18.63
CA GLY A 225 12.00 -12.09 -19.87
C GLY A 225 10.60 -11.47 -19.88
N VAL A 226 10.48 -10.33 -20.54
CA VAL A 226 9.21 -9.57 -20.67
C VAL A 226 8.02 -10.45 -21.11
N PRO A 227 8.14 -11.33 -22.14
CA PRO A 227 7.02 -12.17 -22.55
C PRO A 227 6.53 -13.12 -21.46
N ALA A 228 7.43 -13.68 -20.63
CA ALA A 228 7.08 -14.60 -19.56
C ALA A 228 6.32 -13.87 -18.43
N ILE A 229 6.77 -12.66 -18.03
CA ILE A 229 6.09 -11.81 -17.04
C ILE A 229 4.67 -11.49 -17.52
N VAL A 230 4.51 -11.04 -18.76
CA VAL A 230 3.20 -10.74 -19.36
C VAL A 230 2.31 -11.98 -19.37
N GLN A 231 2.85 -13.12 -19.77
CA GLN A 231 2.10 -14.39 -19.83
C GLN A 231 1.63 -14.81 -18.44
N SER A 232 2.49 -14.80 -17.43
CA SER A 232 2.15 -15.17 -16.05
C SER A 232 1.08 -14.24 -15.47
N ALA A 233 1.26 -12.92 -15.60
CA ALA A 233 0.29 -11.95 -15.12
C ALA A 233 -1.09 -12.14 -15.78
N LEU A 234 -1.13 -12.32 -17.10
CA LEU A 234 -2.39 -12.50 -17.81
C LEU A 234 -3.01 -13.89 -17.60
N ALA A 235 -2.22 -14.96 -17.42
CA ALA A 235 -2.74 -16.29 -17.14
C ALA A 235 -3.44 -16.36 -15.78
N GLY A 236 -2.91 -15.67 -14.77
CA GLY A 236 -3.51 -15.60 -13.45
C GLY A 236 -4.58 -14.52 -13.27
N ALA A 237 -4.83 -13.69 -14.31
CA ALA A 237 -5.77 -12.59 -14.21
C ALA A 237 -7.23 -13.08 -14.24
N HIS A 238 -7.97 -12.77 -13.17
CA HIS A 238 -9.40 -12.98 -12.99
C HIS A 238 -9.97 -11.89 -12.05
N PRO A 239 -11.29 -11.69 -11.96
CA PRO A 239 -11.87 -10.82 -10.95
C PRO A 239 -11.35 -11.15 -9.55
N GLY A 240 -10.95 -10.14 -8.81
CA GLY A 240 -10.38 -10.26 -7.48
C GLY A 240 -8.91 -10.72 -7.41
N ALA A 241 -8.24 -11.01 -8.53
CA ALA A 241 -6.83 -11.43 -8.50
C ALA A 241 -5.94 -10.38 -7.83
N ILE A 242 -4.96 -10.83 -7.07
CA ILE A 242 -3.85 -10.02 -6.56
C ILE A 242 -2.59 -10.53 -7.23
N ILE A 243 -1.98 -9.69 -8.07
CA ILE A 243 -0.80 -10.04 -8.88
C ILE A 243 0.44 -9.48 -8.22
N LEU A 244 1.39 -10.36 -7.88
CA LEU A 244 2.68 -10.03 -7.32
C LEU A 244 3.68 -9.71 -8.43
N MET A 245 4.30 -8.55 -8.29
CA MET A 245 5.47 -8.06 -9.01
C MET A 245 6.38 -7.31 -8.03
N HIS A 246 7.48 -6.76 -8.51
CA HIS A 246 8.44 -6.02 -7.69
C HIS A 246 8.88 -4.72 -8.39
N ASP A 247 9.15 -3.66 -7.61
CA ASP A 247 9.68 -2.40 -8.12
C ASP A 247 11.13 -2.13 -7.66
N ALA A 248 11.63 -2.98 -6.72
CA ALA A 248 13.01 -2.94 -6.26
C ALA A 248 13.56 -4.34 -5.93
N GLY A 249 14.62 -4.43 -5.13
CA GLY A 249 15.27 -5.71 -4.78
C GLY A 249 16.11 -6.33 -5.91
N GLY A 250 16.47 -5.56 -6.95
CA GLY A 250 17.31 -5.99 -8.08
C GLY A 250 16.98 -5.24 -9.38
N ASP A 251 17.32 -5.83 -10.52
CA ASP A 251 16.94 -5.28 -11.83
C ASP A 251 15.44 -5.52 -12.07
N ARG A 252 14.68 -4.44 -12.36
CA ARG A 252 13.25 -4.45 -12.63
C ARG A 252 12.90 -3.87 -14.00
N SER A 253 13.90 -3.76 -14.87
CA SER A 253 13.70 -3.25 -16.23
C SER A 253 12.69 -4.07 -17.04
N GLU A 254 12.68 -5.40 -16.85
CA GLU A 254 11.72 -6.30 -17.50
C GLU A 254 10.30 -6.12 -16.96
N THR A 255 10.15 -5.93 -15.64
CA THR A 255 8.85 -5.64 -15.01
C THR A 255 8.25 -4.36 -15.57
N ILE A 256 9.05 -3.28 -15.63
CA ILE A 256 8.62 -2.01 -16.21
C ILE A 256 8.22 -2.17 -17.68
N ALA A 257 9.03 -2.89 -18.46
CA ALA A 257 8.76 -3.11 -19.88
C ALA A 257 7.51 -3.98 -20.14
N ALA A 258 7.16 -4.87 -19.20
CA ALA A 258 5.97 -5.72 -19.27
C ALA A 258 4.66 -4.99 -18.97
N LEU A 259 4.67 -3.99 -18.08
CA LEU A 259 3.47 -3.31 -17.58
C LEU A 259 2.53 -2.80 -18.67
N PRO A 260 2.98 -2.11 -19.74
CA PRO A 260 2.08 -1.65 -20.81
C PRO A 260 1.29 -2.78 -21.47
N ALA A 261 1.91 -3.94 -21.67
CA ALA A 261 1.27 -5.10 -22.27
C ALA A 261 0.30 -5.78 -21.28
N ILE A 262 0.68 -5.87 -20.01
CA ILE A 262 -0.18 -6.39 -18.94
C ILE A 262 -1.44 -5.54 -18.83
N ILE A 263 -1.34 -4.22 -18.63
CA ILE A 263 -2.49 -3.32 -18.45
C ILE A 263 -3.45 -3.38 -19.66
N LYS A 264 -2.89 -3.30 -20.87
CA LYS A 264 -3.70 -3.43 -22.10
C LYS A 264 -4.39 -4.80 -22.20
N GLY A 265 -3.68 -5.86 -21.84
CA GLY A 265 -4.20 -7.23 -21.86
C GLY A 265 -5.33 -7.44 -20.85
N LEU A 266 -5.22 -6.86 -19.67
CA LEU A 266 -6.26 -6.87 -18.63
C LEU A 266 -7.51 -6.14 -19.11
N ARG A 267 -7.37 -4.89 -19.57
CA ARG A 267 -8.49 -4.09 -20.08
C ARG A 267 -9.18 -4.72 -21.29
N LYS A 268 -8.42 -5.40 -22.19
CA LYS A 268 -9.01 -6.16 -23.29
C LYS A 268 -9.91 -7.31 -22.81
N ARG A 269 -9.68 -7.82 -21.60
CA ARG A 269 -10.49 -8.86 -20.97
C ARG A 269 -11.62 -8.30 -20.10
N GLY A 270 -11.79 -6.96 -20.07
CA GLY A 270 -12.77 -6.28 -19.22
C GLY A 270 -12.38 -6.22 -17.75
N LEU A 271 -11.07 -6.40 -17.44
CA LEU A 271 -10.55 -6.33 -16.08
C LEU A 271 -9.87 -4.97 -15.85
N GLU A 272 -10.14 -4.34 -14.70
CA GLU A 272 -9.59 -3.03 -14.35
C GLU A 272 -8.68 -3.15 -13.12
N PRO A 273 -7.41 -2.73 -13.24
CA PRO A 273 -6.49 -2.68 -12.10
C PRO A 273 -6.88 -1.57 -11.13
N VAL A 274 -6.98 -1.91 -9.84
CA VAL A 274 -7.26 -0.98 -8.73
C VAL A 274 -6.31 -1.24 -7.55
N THR A 275 -6.33 -0.37 -6.55
CA THR A 275 -5.61 -0.60 -5.28
C THR A 275 -6.28 -1.69 -4.44
N ILE A 276 -5.54 -2.30 -3.51
CA ILE A 276 -6.11 -3.30 -2.58
C ILE A 276 -7.28 -2.72 -1.76
N PRO A 277 -7.19 -1.52 -1.14
CA PRO A 277 -8.33 -0.94 -0.42
C PRO A 277 -9.56 -0.77 -1.31
N ARG A 278 -9.37 -0.33 -2.55
CA ARG A 278 -10.43 -0.21 -3.52
C ARG A 278 -11.04 -1.57 -3.89
N LEU A 279 -10.22 -2.58 -4.10
CA LEU A 279 -10.68 -3.96 -4.34
C LEU A 279 -11.50 -4.49 -3.16
N MET A 280 -11.11 -4.20 -1.91
CA MET A 280 -11.87 -4.59 -0.72
C MET A 280 -13.20 -3.86 -0.60
N LEU A 281 -13.29 -2.63 -1.09
CA LEU A 281 -14.53 -1.85 -1.11
C LEU A 281 -15.49 -2.37 -2.19
N ASP A 282 -15.01 -2.65 -3.39
CA ASP A 282 -15.86 -2.97 -4.53
C ASP A 282 -16.29 -4.46 -4.55
N ASP A 283 -15.35 -5.36 -4.25
CA ASP A 283 -15.59 -6.81 -4.27
C ASP A 283 -14.74 -7.54 -3.20
N PRO A 284 -15.11 -7.45 -1.90
CA PRO A 284 -14.37 -8.09 -0.82
C PRO A 284 -14.40 -9.62 -0.94
N PRO A 285 -13.37 -10.32 -0.40
CA PRO A 285 -13.37 -11.77 -0.38
C PRO A 285 -14.54 -12.31 0.45
N PRO A 286 -15.18 -13.41 0.04
CA PRO A 286 -16.25 -14.00 0.84
C PRO A 286 -15.70 -14.52 2.18
N PRO A 287 -16.50 -14.45 3.27
CA PRO A 287 -16.12 -15.01 4.56
C PRO A 287 -15.99 -16.54 4.50
N GLY A 288 -15.23 -17.11 5.45
CA GLY A 288 -15.09 -18.55 5.60
C GLY A 288 -14.03 -19.19 4.67
N ARG A 289 -13.21 -18.39 3.99
CA ARG A 289 -12.03 -18.93 3.31
C ARG A 289 -11.04 -19.48 4.36
N PRO A 290 -10.40 -20.63 4.10
CA PRO A 290 -9.34 -21.12 4.98
C PRO A 290 -8.19 -20.10 5.03
N LEU A 291 -7.57 -20.00 6.21
CA LEU A 291 -6.35 -19.19 6.34
C LEU A 291 -5.25 -19.75 5.43
N PRO A 292 -4.50 -18.88 4.76
CA PRO A 292 -3.36 -19.34 3.99
C PRO A 292 -2.30 -19.97 4.90
N THR A 293 -1.55 -20.89 4.36
CA THR A 293 -0.33 -21.44 4.99
C THR A 293 0.88 -20.59 4.58
N SER A 294 1.90 -20.54 5.44
CA SER A 294 3.16 -19.89 5.09
C SER A 294 3.75 -20.49 3.82
N LEU A 295 4.18 -19.63 2.87
CA LEU A 295 4.73 -20.07 1.59
C LEU A 295 6.22 -20.42 1.69
N ALA A 296 6.90 -19.88 2.70
CA ALA A 296 8.34 -20.08 2.90
C ALA A 296 8.69 -21.41 3.62
N GLY A 297 7.67 -22.20 3.99
CA GLY A 297 7.83 -23.34 4.90
C GLY A 297 8.00 -22.90 6.36
N ASP A 298 7.66 -23.79 7.28
CA ASP A 298 7.87 -23.58 8.73
C ASP A 298 9.33 -23.84 9.11
#